data_0ce0728bb1e86065db0af5bf00ca98bf
#
_entry.id   0ce0728bb1e86065db0af5bf00ca98bf
#
_cell.length_a   1.000
_cell.length_b   1.000
_cell.length_c   1.000
_cell.angle_alpha   90.00
_cell.angle_beta   90.00
_cell.angle_gamma   90.00
#
_symmetry.space_group_name_H-M   'P 1'
#
loop_
_entity.id
_entity.type
_entity.pdbx_description
1 polymer ?
#
loop_
_entity_poly.entity_id
_entity_poly.type
_entity_poly.pdbx_seq_one_letter_code
_entity_poly.pdbx_strand_id
1 'polypeptide(L)'
;MKITTVTLLAFLMTLNCVSQIHVSENQKFLVDKNGKPFFWLGDTDWELFHRMTREQATEFINTRSEQGFNVLQAVALAEFNGIREPNRYGDYPLNNEDPTQLAITPGNDPNNSYQYDYWDHVDFIINLAAEKGMYIGLLPTWGDKVAHLWGDGPIIFTPQNAESYGSTLAKRYAKQWNVVWILGGDRPAVYKNNEKDWDDRPVWRAMAKGIEDVLGKEAFITYHPAGGPNSTSRYIHEDPWLDMNSFQSGHGLRTAEAWDFVVRDLAMKPQKPTLDMEPCYEDHPVNPWDGKWTRARGYFSAYDVRARIYRGVFAGACGVTYGHHQIWQFLDTTHYKPINVGDTIIGWQNASHAEAAGEMQYLKNLMLSRPYFSRVANQDIVVSEKGKDYTNLVYATVDENKSYAMIYLPQNKPVKIDLSKISGATKNIWWYDVRQGAATKGKSAKGNGRKTFTPPKEGTDWVLVIDDASKNFEAPGTKTD
;
A
#
# COMPACT_ATOMS: atom_id res chain seq x y z
N MET A 1 0.02 0.29 -69.88
CA MET A 1 -0.70 0.26 -68.59
C MET A 1 0.27 -0.18 -67.52
N LYS A 2 0.81 0.78 -66.74
CA LYS A 2 1.78 0.50 -65.66
C LYS A 2 0.99 0.32 -64.38
N ILE A 3 1.04 -0.85 -63.80
CA ILE A 3 0.43 -1.16 -62.51
C ILE A 3 1.45 -0.79 -61.43
N THR A 4 1.14 0.24 -60.67
CA THR A 4 1.98 0.66 -59.51
C THR A 4 1.48 -0.12 -58.29
N THR A 5 2.28 -1.07 -57.83
CA THR A 5 2.01 -1.79 -56.59
C THR A 5 2.35 -0.90 -55.39
N VAL A 6 1.35 -0.48 -54.62
CA VAL A 6 1.53 0.24 -53.35
C VAL A 6 1.68 -0.81 -52.27
N THR A 7 2.90 -0.96 -51.73
CA THR A 7 3.16 -1.81 -50.57
C THR A 7 2.78 -1.06 -49.31
N LEU A 8 1.67 -1.45 -48.71
CA LEU A 8 1.24 -0.91 -47.41
C LEU A 8 2.09 -1.56 -46.29
N LEU A 9 3.06 -0.84 -45.76
CA LEU A 9 3.79 -1.25 -44.55
C LEU A 9 2.85 -1.07 -43.35
N ALA A 10 2.27 -2.15 -42.86
CA ALA A 10 1.56 -2.16 -41.59
C ALA A 10 2.60 -2.07 -40.47
N PHE A 11 2.74 -0.91 -39.83
CA PHE A 11 3.45 -0.74 -38.56
C PHE A 11 2.60 -1.42 -37.47
N LEU A 12 2.94 -2.64 -37.08
CA LEU A 12 2.43 -3.25 -35.88
C LEU A 12 3.04 -2.47 -34.68
N MET A 13 2.35 -1.46 -34.19
CA MET A 13 2.61 -0.94 -32.86
C MET A 13 2.24 -2.05 -31.87
N THR A 14 3.23 -2.70 -31.28
CA THR A 14 3.03 -3.50 -30.08
C THR A 14 2.63 -2.52 -28.97
N LEU A 15 1.34 -2.45 -28.65
CA LEU A 15 0.86 -1.75 -27.48
C LEU A 15 1.41 -2.48 -26.25
N ASN A 16 2.46 -1.95 -25.64
CA ASN A 16 2.86 -2.38 -24.32
C ASN A 16 1.70 -2.07 -23.37
N CYS A 17 1.21 -3.07 -22.64
CA CYS A 17 0.19 -2.90 -21.63
C CYS A 17 0.91 -2.45 -20.34
N VAL A 18 1.02 -1.15 -20.11
CA VAL A 18 1.59 -0.59 -18.89
C VAL A 18 0.55 -0.52 -17.79
N SER A 19 0.98 -0.32 -16.56
CA SER A 19 0.10 -0.12 -15.40
C SER A 19 -1.00 0.91 -15.73
N GLN A 20 -2.22 0.58 -15.32
CA GLN A 20 -3.39 1.43 -15.53
C GLN A 20 -3.63 2.41 -14.38
N ILE A 21 -2.65 2.55 -13.45
CA ILE A 21 -2.65 3.54 -12.38
C ILE A 21 -1.75 4.69 -12.78
N HIS A 22 -2.25 5.91 -12.61
CA HIS A 22 -1.50 7.13 -12.89
C HIS A 22 -1.65 8.13 -11.72
N VAL A 23 -0.73 9.08 -11.66
CA VAL A 23 -0.85 10.21 -10.73
C VAL A 23 -1.94 11.16 -11.23
N SER A 24 -2.80 11.62 -10.32
CA SER A 24 -3.87 12.56 -10.64
C SER A 24 -3.32 13.92 -11.08
N GLU A 25 -4.12 14.71 -11.80
CA GLU A 25 -3.75 16.04 -12.29
C GLU A 25 -3.25 16.98 -11.18
N ASN A 26 -3.86 16.91 -9.99
CA ASN A 26 -3.46 17.71 -8.84
C ASN A 26 -2.23 17.15 -8.07
N GLN A 27 -1.62 16.08 -8.56
CA GLN A 27 -0.40 15.47 -8.03
C GLN A 27 -0.50 15.00 -6.57
N LYS A 28 -1.70 14.78 -6.03
CA LYS A 28 -1.93 14.37 -4.63
C LYS A 28 -2.47 12.96 -4.51
N PHE A 29 -3.09 12.45 -5.56
CA PHE A 29 -3.83 11.19 -5.54
C PHE A 29 -3.50 10.32 -6.75
N LEU A 30 -4.12 9.16 -6.80
CA LEU A 30 -4.01 8.22 -7.91
C LEU A 30 -5.33 8.14 -8.68
N VAL A 31 -5.24 7.85 -9.96
CA VAL A 31 -6.37 7.58 -10.85
C VAL A 31 -6.19 6.25 -11.56
N ASP A 32 -7.31 5.64 -11.93
CA ASP A 32 -7.34 4.51 -12.85
C ASP A 32 -7.20 5.00 -14.32
N LYS A 33 -7.16 4.05 -15.25
CA LYS A 33 -7.09 4.32 -16.71
C LYS A 33 -8.20 5.24 -17.25
N ASN A 34 -9.30 5.38 -16.53
CA ASN A 34 -10.44 6.20 -16.94
C ASN A 34 -10.44 7.59 -16.24
N GLY A 35 -9.40 7.90 -15.47
CA GLY A 35 -9.31 9.12 -14.67
C GLY A 35 -10.20 9.12 -13.42
N LYS A 36 -10.81 7.98 -13.06
CA LYS A 36 -11.56 7.84 -11.80
C LYS A 36 -10.60 7.72 -10.62
N PRO A 37 -11.00 8.15 -9.40
CA PRO A 37 -10.18 8.00 -8.21
C PRO A 37 -9.77 6.54 -7.98
N PHE A 38 -8.47 6.30 -7.86
CA PHE A 38 -7.92 5.04 -7.40
C PHE A 38 -7.45 5.20 -5.95
N PHE A 39 -8.22 4.64 -5.01
CA PHE A 39 -7.81 4.55 -3.63
C PHE A 39 -6.98 3.29 -3.46
N TRP A 40 -5.66 3.44 -3.25
CA TRP A 40 -4.79 2.30 -2.98
C TRP A 40 -5.22 1.64 -1.67
N LEU A 41 -5.71 0.41 -1.74
CA LEU A 41 -5.95 -0.46 -0.59
C LEU A 41 -5.09 -1.69 -0.76
N GLY A 42 -3.87 -1.62 -0.21
CA GLY A 42 -2.84 -2.64 -0.33
C GLY A 42 -2.79 -3.60 0.85
N ASP A 43 -2.19 -4.76 0.62
CA ASP A 43 -1.76 -5.70 1.67
C ASP A 43 -0.27 -5.98 1.54
N THR A 44 0.38 -6.35 2.65
CA THR A 44 1.81 -6.69 2.70
C THR A 44 2.00 -8.20 2.66
N ASP A 45 2.26 -8.71 1.46
CA ASP A 45 2.29 -10.15 1.14
C ASP A 45 3.70 -10.57 0.71
N TRP A 46 4.73 -10.19 1.50
CA TRP A 46 6.13 -10.24 1.07
C TRP A 46 6.56 -11.60 0.52
N GLU A 47 6.09 -12.70 1.14
CA GLU A 47 6.46 -14.07 0.79
C GLU A 47 5.45 -14.78 -0.14
N LEU A 48 4.53 -14.04 -0.78
CA LEU A 48 3.45 -14.60 -1.60
C LEU A 48 3.95 -15.54 -2.71
N PHE A 49 4.98 -15.14 -3.44
CA PHE A 49 5.55 -15.95 -4.52
C PHE A 49 6.38 -17.12 -4.01
N HIS A 50 6.98 -16.96 -2.85
CA HIS A 50 7.96 -17.91 -2.31
C HIS A 50 7.32 -19.00 -1.46
N ARG A 51 6.29 -18.66 -0.65
CA ARG A 51 5.75 -19.55 0.38
C ARG A 51 4.37 -20.14 0.13
N MET A 52 3.68 -19.74 -0.92
CA MET A 52 2.34 -20.23 -1.21
C MET A 52 2.35 -21.25 -2.34
N THR A 53 1.44 -22.26 -2.26
CA THR A 53 1.10 -23.08 -3.42
C THR A 53 0.10 -22.33 -4.31
N ARG A 54 -0.18 -22.84 -5.50
CA ARG A 54 -1.22 -22.27 -6.40
C ARG A 54 -2.59 -22.25 -5.73
N GLU A 55 -2.95 -23.31 -5.03
CA GLU A 55 -4.23 -23.44 -4.33
C GLU A 55 -4.30 -22.45 -3.15
N GLN A 56 -3.25 -22.35 -2.36
CA GLN A 56 -3.16 -21.42 -1.24
C GLN A 56 -3.20 -19.96 -1.72
N ALA A 57 -2.44 -19.62 -2.76
CA ALA A 57 -2.48 -18.29 -3.36
C ALA A 57 -3.88 -17.96 -3.91
N THR A 58 -4.58 -18.97 -4.50
CA THR A 58 -5.94 -18.78 -4.98
C THR A 58 -6.92 -18.48 -3.85
N GLU A 59 -6.86 -19.24 -2.75
CA GLU A 59 -7.67 -19.00 -1.55
C GLU A 59 -7.42 -17.61 -0.98
N PHE A 60 -6.15 -17.22 -0.81
CA PHE A 60 -5.77 -15.94 -0.25
C PHE A 60 -6.21 -14.75 -1.13
N ILE A 61 -5.93 -14.79 -2.43
CA ILE A 61 -6.29 -13.71 -3.37
C ILE A 61 -7.81 -13.56 -3.47
N ASN A 62 -8.58 -14.66 -3.45
CA ASN A 62 -10.03 -14.60 -3.39
C ASN A 62 -10.50 -13.88 -2.12
N THR A 63 -9.96 -14.27 -0.96
CA THR A 63 -10.28 -13.64 0.34
C THR A 63 -9.99 -12.13 0.31
N ARG A 64 -8.82 -11.72 -0.17
CA ARG A 64 -8.45 -10.28 -0.26
C ARG A 64 -9.33 -9.51 -1.24
N SER A 65 -9.66 -10.12 -2.38
CA SER A 65 -10.61 -9.52 -3.34
C SER A 65 -12.00 -9.28 -2.71
N GLU A 66 -12.54 -10.25 -1.97
CA GLU A 66 -13.81 -10.14 -1.26
C GLU A 66 -13.77 -9.07 -0.15
N GLN A 67 -12.63 -8.90 0.52
CA GLN A 67 -12.38 -7.85 1.51
C GLN A 67 -12.12 -6.48 0.87
N GLY A 68 -12.15 -6.38 -0.46
CA GLY A 68 -12.06 -5.12 -1.20
C GLY A 68 -10.65 -4.59 -1.40
N PHE A 69 -9.61 -5.37 -1.12
CA PHE A 69 -8.23 -5.03 -1.48
C PHE A 69 -8.07 -4.93 -2.98
N ASN A 70 -7.17 -4.06 -3.42
CA ASN A 70 -6.91 -3.85 -4.85
C ASN A 70 -5.41 -3.84 -5.21
N VAL A 71 -4.52 -3.95 -4.23
CA VAL A 71 -3.07 -4.11 -4.45
C VAL A 71 -2.52 -5.16 -3.48
N LEU A 72 -1.74 -6.10 -3.99
CA LEU A 72 -0.98 -7.08 -3.21
C LEU A 72 0.51 -6.76 -3.38
N GLN A 73 1.21 -6.43 -2.31
CA GLN A 73 2.65 -6.13 -2.35
C GLN A 73 3.44 -7.41 -2.14
N ALA A 74 4.16 -7.86 -3.15
CA ALA A 74 4.89 -9.13 -3.12
C ALA A 74 6.30 -9.02 -3.69
N VAL A 75 7.23 -9.81 -3.17
CA VAL A 75 8.66 -9.73 -3.47
C VAL A 75 9.10 -10.88 -4.35
N ALA A 76 9.72 -10.57 -5.50
CA ALA A 76 10.21 -11.60 -6.43
C ALA A 76 11.48 -12.29 -5.91
N LEU A 77 12.44 -11.56 -5.32
CA LEU A 77 13.58 -12.14 -4.61
C LEU A 77 13.38 -11.92 -3.10
N ALA A 78 12.70 -12.88 -2.46
CA ALA A 78 12.17 -12.78 -1.11
C ALA A 78 13.23 -12.55 -0.02
N GLU A 79 12.81 -12.06 1.14
CA GLU A 79 13.69 -11.70 2.25
C GLU A 79 14.39 -12.92 2.87
N PHE A 80 13.63 -13.92 3.26
CA PHE A 80 14.12 -15.06 4.05
C PHE A 80 14.98 -16.02 3.23
N ASN A 81 16.18 -15.56 2.91
CA ASN A 81 17.13 -16.33 2.10
C ASN A 81 16.55 -16.78 0.75
N GLY A 82 15.56 -16.04 0.24
CA GLY A 82 14.74 -16.43 -0.92
C GLY A 82 15.48 -16.57 -2.25
N ILE A 83 16.81 -16.37 -2.24
CA ILE A 83 17.69 -16.73 -3.37
C ILE A 83 18.22 -18.16 -3.22
N ARG A 84 18.43 -18.63 -1.98
CA ARG A 84 19.05 -19.91 -1.63
C ARG A 84 18.06 -20.92 -1.07
N GLU A 85 16.91 -20.48 -0.64
CA GLU A 85 15.78 -21.33 -0.26
C GLU A 85 14.82 -21.44 -1.44
N PRO A 86 14.36 -22.65 -1.81
CA PRO A 86 13.44 -22.80 -2.92
C PRO A 86 12.03 -22.39 -2.52
N ASN A 87 11.19 -22.09 -3.52
CA ASN A 87 9.76 -21.90 -3.31
C ASN A 87 9.06 -23.23 -2.93
N ARG A 88 7.73 -23.20 -2.82
CA ARG A 88 6.91 -24.39 -2.44
C ARG A 88 6.98 -25.54 -3.44
N TYR A 89 7.53 -25.33 -4.63
CA TYR A 89 7.71 -26.35 -5.66
C TYR A 89 9.15 -26.87 -5.77
N GLY A 90 10.07 -26.34 -4.99
CA GLY A 90 11.48 -26.70 -5.01
C GLY A 90 12.31 -25.86 -5.97
N ASP A 91 11.76 -24.78 -6.51
CA ASP A 91 12.39 -23.96 -7.53
C ASP A 91 13.09 -22.72 -6.95
N TYR A 92 14.22 -22.38 -7.55
CA TYR A 92 15.01 -21.18 -7.22
C TYR A 92 14.77 -20.07 -8.25
N PRO A 93 14.83 -18.79 -7.86
CA PRO A 93 14.59 -17.68 -8.78
C PRO A 93 15.74 -17.42 -9.75
N LEU A 94 16.98 -17.75 -9.38
CA LEU A 94 18.19 -17.38 -10.12
C LEU A 94 19.13 -18.58 -10.33
N ASN A 95 19.80 -18.63 -11.46
CA ASN A 95 20.95 -19.51 -11.68
C ASN A 95 22.19 -18.87 -11.04
N ASN A 96 22.91 -19.63 -10.21
CA ASN A 96 24.18 -19.22 -9.58
C ASN A 96 24.08 -17.89 -8.79
N GLU A 97 22.94 -17.55 -8.24
CA GLU A 97 22.70 -16.29 -7.53
C GLU A 97 22.92 -15.03 -8.41
N ASP A 98 22.95 -15.18 -9.73
CA ASP A 98 23.18 -14.10 -10.68
C ASP A 98 21.85 -13.46 -11.13
N PRO A 99 21.55 -12.19 -10.77
CA PRO A 99 20.29 -11.54 -11.13
C PRO A 99 20.13 -11.33 -12.65
N THR A 100 21.18 -11.50 -13.44
CA THR A 100 21.08 -11.49 -14.90
C THR A 100 20.63 -12.81 -15.49
N GLN A 101 20.54 -13.87 -14.69
CA GLN A 101 20.24 -15.23 -15.12
C GLN A 101 19.04 -15.81 -14.33
N LEU A 102 17.83 -15.46 -14.75
CA LEU A 102 16.63 -16.06 -14.19
C LEU A 102 16.67 -17.58 -14.41
N ALA A 103 16.28 -18.35 -13.39
CA ALA A 103 16.16 -19.80 -13.51
C ALA A 103 14.84 -20.14 -14.22
N ILE A 104 14.88 -20.27 -15.53
CA ILE A 104 13.71 -20.50 -16.39
C ILE A 104 13.86 -21.86 -17.09
N THR A 105 12.77 -22.63 -17.10
CA THR A 105 12.62 -23.89 -17.84
C THR A 105 11.69 -23.70 -19.06
N PRO A 106 11.79 -24.55 -20.08
CA PRO A 106 10.85 -24.50 -21.20
C PRO A 106 9.48 -25.06 -20.83
N GLY A 107 8.41 -24.30 -21.06
CA GLY A 107 7.04 -24.70 -20.76
C GLY A 107 6.49 -23.97 -19.55
N ASN A 108 5.33 -24.40 -19.05
CA ASN A 108 4.65 -23.84 -17.87
C ASN A 108 3.60 -24.79 -17.29
N ASP A 109 3.72 -26.11 -17.55
CA ASP A 109 2.77 -27.10 -17.03
C ASP A 109 3.03 -27.33 -15.53
N PRO A 110 2.11 -26.94 -14.62
CA PRO A 110 2.30 -27.06 -13.19
C PRO A 110 2.34 -28.50 -12.68
N ASN A 111 1.98 -29.46 -13.50
CA ASN A 111 2.08 -30.89 -13.17
C ASN A 111 3.40 -31.52 -13.63
N ASN A 112 4.27 -30.75 -14.28
CA ASN A 112 5.54 -31.21 -14.79
C ASN A 112 6.69 -30.35 -14.24
N SER A 113 7.42 -30.86 -13.26
CA SER A 113 8.54 -30.18 -12.61
C SER A 113 9.71 -29.83 -13.55
N TYR A 114 9.75 -30.34 -14.77
CA TYR A 114 10.72 -29.97 -15.80
C TYR A 114 10.26 -28.80 -16.67
N GLN A 115 9.01 -28.39 -16.52
CA GLN A 115 8.40 -27.31 -17.29
C GLN A 115 7.90 -26.15 -16.42
N TYR A 116 7.66 -26.41 -15.12
CA TYR A 116 7.19 -25.41 -14.20
C TYR A 116 8.34 -24.93 -13.34
N ASP A 117 8.57 -23.62 -13.32
CA ASP A 117 9.66 -23.00 -12.59
C ASP A 117 9.16 -21.89 -11.66
N TYR A 118 10.09 -21.26 -10.95
CA TYR A 118 9.82 -20.16 -10.02
C TYR A 118 9.04 -19.03 -10.70
N TRP A 119 9.43 -18.67 -11.93
CA TRP A 119 8.83 -17.53 -12.62
C TRP A 119 7.47 -17.85 -13.22
N ASP A 120 7.19 -19.10 -13.55
CA ASP A 120 5.85 -19.55 -13.91
C ASP A 120 4.87 -19.44 -12.74
N HIS A 121 5.38 -19.69 -11.52
CA HIS A 121 4.58 -19.50 -10.32
C HIS A 121 4.30 -18.01 -10.06
N VAL A 122 5.28 -17.13 -10.24
CA VAL A 122 5.06 -15.67 -10.18
C VAL A 122 4.05 -15.23 -11.22
N ASP A 123 4.18 -15.70 -12.47
CA ASP A 123 3.23 -15.40 -13.56
C ASP A 123 1.82 -15.86 -13.23
N PHE A 124 1.66 -17.07 -12.67
CA PHE A 124 0.37 -17.56 -12.22
C PHE A 124 -0.31 -16.62 -11.23
N ILE A 125 0.42 -16.16 -10.23
CA ILE A 125 -0.11 -15.27 -9.18
C ILE A 125 -0.47 -13.89 -9.76
N ILE A 126 0.38 -13.32 -10.62
CA ILE A 126 0.10 -12.05 -11.31
C ILE A 126 -1.16 -12.16 -12.18
N ASN A 127 -1.30 -13.25 -12.94
CA ASN A 127 -2.48 -13.48 -13.76
C ASN A 127 -3.74 -13.66 -12.92
N LEU A 128 -3.67 -14.42 -11.84
CA LEU A 128 -4.79 -14.63 -10.94
C LEU A 128 -5.25 -13.30 -10.27
N ALA A 129 -4.32 -12.46 -9.86
CA ALA A 129 -4.64 -11.12 -9.35
C ALA A 129 -5.33 -10.26 -10.43
N ALA A 130 -4.85 -10.33 -11.69
CA ALA A 130 -5.47 -9.64 -12.82
C ALA A 130 -6.91 -10.09 -13.07
N GLU A 131 -7.20 -11.40 -13.01
CA GLU A 131 -8.56 -11.96 -13.12
C GLU A 131 -9.52 -11.43 -12.05
N LYS A 132 -8.98 -11.08 -10.86
CA LYS A 132 -9.73 -10.48 -9.76
C LYS A 132 -9.78 -8.95 -9.81
N GLY A 133 -9.21 -8.32 -10.84
CA GLY A 133 -9.14 -6.87 -10.95
C GLY A 133 -8.17 -6.24 -9.95
N MET A 134 -7.20 -7.00 -9.43
CA MET A 134 -6.22 -6.57 -8.46
C MET A 134 -4.85 -6.33 -9.10
N TYR A 135 -4.12 -5.38 -8.54
CA TYR A 135 -2.73 -5.11 -8.92
C TYR A 135 -1.76 -5.91 -8.05
N ILE A 136 -0.62 -6.24 -8.64
CA ILE A 136 0.55 -6.69 -7.89
C ILE A 136 1.52 -5.51 -7.77
N GLY A 137 1.75 -5.07 -6.53
CA GLY A 137 2.86 -4.20 -6.18
C GLY A 137 4.13 -5.05 -6.15
N LEU A 138 4.76 -5.19 -7.31
CA LEU A 138 5.91 -6.07 -7.48
C LEU A 138 7.18 -5.42 -6.96
N LEU A 139 7.76 -6.00 -5.91
CA LEU A 139 9.12 -5.70 -5.51
C LEU A 139 10.06 -6.64 -6.27
N PRO A 140 10.91 -6.14 -7.17
CA PRO A 140 11.87 -6.98 -7.90
C PRO A 140 12.82 -7.74 -6.98
N THR A 141 13.19 -7.12 -5.86
CA THR A 141 14.05 -7.71 -4.82
C THR A 141 13.76 -7.06 -3.47
N TRP A 142 14.02 -7.79 -2.39
CA TRP A 142 14.09 -7.16 -1.08
C TRP A 142 15.41 -6.42 -0.89
N GLY A 143 15.43 -5.40 -0.05
CA GLY A 143 16.55 -4.47 0.08
C GLY A 143 17.84 -5.08 0.66
N ASP A 144 17.76 -6.22 1.32
CA ASP A 144 18.93 -6.94 1.88
C ASP A 144 19.84 -7.55 0.80
N LYS A 145 19.39 -7.61 -0.48
CA LYS A 145 20.21 -8.00 -1.62
C LYS A 145 21.01 -6.83 -2.22
N VAL A 146 20.76 -5.62 -1.70
CA VAL A 146 21.43 -4.37 -2.12
C VAL A 146 22.18 -3.74 -0.95
N ALA A 147 21.50 -3.55 0.20
CA ALA A 147 22.03 -2.79 1.33
C ALA A 147 22.87 -3.65 2.30
N HIS A 148 24.01 -3.14 2.72
CA HIS A 148 24.88 -3.75 3.74
C HIS A 148 24.34 -3.52 5.15
N LEU A 149 23.12 -4.01 5.40
CA LEU A 149 22.40 -3.89 6.67
C LEU A 149 21.91 -5.28 7.13
N TRP A 150 20.86 -5.31 7.94
CA TRP A 150 20.27 -6.58 8.39
C TRP A 150 19.63 -7.35 7.23
N GLY A 151 19.43 -8.67 7.41
CA GLY A 151 18.84 -9.60 6.44
C GLY A 151 19.78 -10.72 6.04
N ASP A 152 19.27 -11.70 5.32
CA ASP A 152 20.01 -12.90 4.93
C ASP A 152 20.87 -12.68 3.67
N GLY A 153 20.56 -11.66 2.87
CA GLY A 153 21.27 -11.37 1.62
C GLY A 153 21.15 -12.51 0.60
N PRO A 154 22.20 -12.88 -0.12
CA PRO A 154 23.47 -12.17 -0.27
C PRO A 154 23.34 -10.84 -1.02
N ILE A 155 24.31 -9.94 -0.87
CA ILE A 155 24.38 -8.73 -1.69
C ILE A 155 24.85 -9.14 -3.08
N ILE A 156 23.95 -8.99 -4.06
CA ILE A 156 24.20 -9.42 -5.44
C ILE A 156 24.05 -8.29 -6.45
N PHE A 157 23.46 -7.15 -6.05
CA PHE A 157 23.20 -6.07 -7.00
C PHE A 157 24.32 -5.04 -7.07
N THR A 158 24.65 -4.70 -8.31
CA THR A 158 25.43 -3.54 -8.73
C THR A 158 24.58 -2.71 -9.67
N PRO A 159 24.91 -1.45 -9.98
CA PRO A 159 24.13 -0.68 -10.95
C PRO A 159 23.99 -1.38 -12.31
N GLN A 160 25.05 -2.06 -12.78
CA GLN A 160 25.04 -2.72 -14.10
C GLN A 160 24.06 -3.89 -14.16
N ASN A 161 24.10 -4.81 -13.20
CA ASN A 161 23.20 -5.96 -13.21
C ASN A 161 21.78 -5.59 -12.77
N ALA A 162 21.60 -4.55 -11.96
CA ALA A 162 20.28 -4.02 -11.56
C ALA A 162 19.50 -3.47 -12.77
N GLU A 163 20.18 -2.73 -13.69
CA GLU A 163 19.57 -2.26 -14.94
C GLU A 163 19.13 -3.45 -15.81
N SER A 164 20.02 -4.44 -15.99
CA SER A 164 19.72 -5.66 -16.75
C SER A 164 18.56 -6.44 -16.15
N TYR A 165 18.53 -6.62 -14.82
CA TYR A 165 17.46 -7.32 -14.11
C TYR A 165 16.12 -6.60 -14.23
N GLY A 166 16.08 -5.29 -13.99
CA GLY A 166 14.90 -4.46 -14.18
C GLY A 166 14.34 -4.55 -15.60
N SER A 167 15.21 -4.47 -16.62
CA SER A 167 14.83 -4.63 -18.03
C SER A 167 14.28 -6.04 -18.32
N THR A 168 14.86 -7.07 -17.72
CA THR A 168 14.41 -8.47 -17.91
C THR A 168 13.01 -8.69 -17.35
N LEU A 169 12.76 -8.23 -16.11
CA LEU A 169 11.42 -8.34 -15.52
C LEU A 169 10.40 -7.47 -16.25
N ALA A 170 10.78 -6.26 -16.65
CA ALA A 170 9.92 -5.37 -17.41
C ALA A 170 9.50 -6.00 -18.75
N LYS A 171 10.40 -6.70 -19.45
CA LYS A 171 10.08 -7.45 -20.68
C LYS A 171 9.12 -8.61 -20.42
N ARG A 172 9.33 -9.36 -19.30
CA ARG A 172 8.44 -10.45 -18.93
C ARG A 172 7.02 -9.96 -18.67
N TYR A 173 6.88 -8.82 -17.99
CA TYR A 173 5.59 -8.27 -17.57
C TYR A 173 5.06 -7.13 -18.45
N ALA A 174 5.67 -6.88 -19.60
CA ALA A 174 5.26 -5.80 -20.51
C ALA A 174 3.80 -5.87 -21.00
N LYS A 175 3.16 -7.04 -20.92
CA LYS A 175 1.76 -7.24 -21.27
C LYS A 175 0.81 -7.28 -20.08
N GLN A 176 1.34 -7.17 -18.87
CA GLN A 176 0.57 -7.21 -17.62
C GLN A 176 0.14 -5.82 -17.23
N TRP A 177 -1.15 -5.54 -17.31
CA TRP A 177 -1.72 -4.25 -16.96
C TRP A 177 -1.74 -3.99 -15.44
N ASN A 178 -1.65 -5.04 -14.65
CA ASN A 178 -1.83 -5.03 -13.21
C ASN A 178 -0.52 -5.07 -12.41
N VAL A 179 0.62 -4.79 -13.03
CA VAL A 179 1.89 -4.69 -12.31
C VAL A 179 2.23 -3.22 -12.07
N VAL A 180 2.47 -2.87 -10.80
CA VAL A 180 3.07 -1.62 -10.36
C VAL A 180 4.41 -1.94 -9.68
N TRP A 181 5.42 -1.12 -9.91
CA TRP A 181 6.78 -1.42 -9.48
C TRP A 181 7.09 -0.75 -8.15
N ILE A 182 7.57 -1.51 -7.18
CA ILE A 182 7.98 -1.01 -5.88
C ILE A 182 9.45 -1.37 -5.68
N LEU A 183 10.34 -0.41 -5.80
CA LEU A 183 11.76 -0.63 -5.51
C LEU A 183 12.04 -0.56 -4.00
N GLY A 184 13.24 -0.90 -3.56
CA GLY A 184 13.60 -0.87 -2.14
C GLY A 184 13.31 -2.19 -1.42
N GLY A 185 12.63 -2.13 -0.27
CA GLY A 185 12.33 -3.28 0.58
C GLY A 185 12.97 -3.17 1.95
N ASP A 186 12.32 -2.43 2.86
CA ASP A 186 12.69 -2.21 4.27
C ASP A 186 14.16 -1.84 4.50
N ARG A 187 14.78 -1.16 3.54
CA ARG A 187 16.15 -0.63 3.68
C ARG A 187 16.21 0.82 3.21
N PRO A 188 16.96 1.68 3.92
CA PRO A 188 17.18 3.05 3.47
C PRO A 188 18.11 3.06 2.25
N ALA A 189 17.84 3.96 1.31
CA ALA A 189 18.70 4.11 0.13
C ALA A 189 20.06 4.79 0.43
N VAL A 190 20.13 5.52 1.56
CA VAL A 190 21.37 6.17 2.05
C VAL A 190 21.45 5.94 3.56
N TYR A 191 22.58 5.43 4.01
CA TYR A 191 22.74 5.05 5.43
C TYR A 191 24.20 5.01 5.85
N LYS A 192 24.43 4.90 7.16
CA LYS A 192 25.75 4.67 7.74
C LYS A 192 25.78 3.27 8.39
N ASN A 193 26.82 2.50 8.07
CA ASN A 193 27.06 1.21 8.69
C ASN A 193 28.57 1.02 8.93
N ASN A 194 28.96 0.61 10.15
CA ASN A 194 30.36 0.42 10.56
C ASN A 194 31.25 1.63 10.22
N GLU A 195 30.83 2.83 10.61
CA GLU A 195 31.49 4.12 10.36
C GLU A 195 31.63 4.51 8.87
N LYS A 196 31.13 3.70 7.94
CA LYS A 196 31.13 3.97 6.51
C LYS A 196 29.78 4.48 6.06
N ASP A 197 29.78 5.54 5.26
CA ASP A 197 28.60 6.05 4.56
C ASP A 197 28.36 5.23 3.30
N TRP A 198 27.10 4.84 3.09
CA TRP A 198 26.66 4.07 1.94
C TRP A 198 25.58 4.84 1.19
N ASP A 199 25.64 4.77 -0.12
CA ASP A 199 24.64 5.34 -1.03
C ASP A 199 24.28 4.30 -2.09
N ASP A 200 23.15 3.65 -1.92
CA ASP A 200 22.65 2.60 -2.81
C ASP A 200 21.69 3.16 -3.89
N ARG A 201 21.46 4.49 -3.92
CA ARG A 201 20.65 5.14 -4.97
C ARG A 201 21.08 4.79 -6.40
N PRO A 202 22.38 4.67 -6.71
CA PRO A 202 22.80 4.26 -8.06
C PRO A 202 22.25 2.90 -8.49
N VAL A 203 22.12 1.93 -7.58
CA VAL A 203 21.56 0.60 -7.87
C VAL A 203 20.05 0.73 -8.18
N TRP A 204 19.31 1.44 -7.34
CA TRP A 204 17.88 1.62 -7.52
C TRP A 204 17.53 2.47 -8.75
N ARG A 205 18.31 3.51 -9.04
CA ARG A 205 18.18 4.32 -10.28
C ARG A 205 18.44 3.50 -11.53
N ALA A 206 19.42 2.61 -11.49
CA ALA A 206 19.72 1.71 -12.61
C ALA A 206 18.59 0.69 -12.81
N MET A 207 18.03 0.12 -11.73
CA MET A 207 16.88 -0.79 -11.81
C MET A 207 15.66 -0.08 -12.40
N ALA A 208 15.33 1.12 -11.90
CA ALA A 208 14.24 1.94 -12.44
C ALA A 208 14.46 2.26 -13.93
N LYS A 209 15.68 2.64 -14.31
CA LYS A 209 16.04 2.88 -15.72
C LYS A 209 15.79 1.66 -16.58
N GLY A 210 16.21 0.46 -16.12
CA GLY A 210 15.97 -0.79 -16.85
C GLY A 210 14.49 -1.07 -17.08
N ILE A 211 13.63 -0.72 -16.12
CA ILE A 211 12.17 -0.84 -16.23
C ILE A 211 11.63 0.19 -17.24
N GLU A 212 12.02 1.47 -17.10
CA GLU A 212 11.56 2.55 -17.99
C GLU A 212 12.05 2.40 -19.44
N ASP A 213 13.24 1.86 -19.67
CA ASP A 213 13.76 1.60 -21.02
C ASP A 213 12.88 0.61 -21.80
N VAL A 214 12.14 -0.25 -21.12
CA VAL A 214 11.24 -1.24 -21.73
C VAL A 214 9.81 -0.75 -21.79
N LEU A 215 9.28 -0.21 -20.67
CA LEU A 215 7.87 0.14 -20.51
C LEU A 215 7.58 1.62 -20.82
N GLY A 216 8.60 2.45 -20.91
CA GLY A 216 8.44 3.90 -21.04
C GLY A 216 8.14 4.59 -19.71
N LYS A 217 7.89 5.90 -19.77
CA LYS A 217 7.58 6.76 -18.63
C LYS A 217 6.18 6.54 -18.05
N GLU A 218 5.39 5.70 -18.67
CA GLU A 218 4.05 5.30 -18.19
C GLU A 218 4.12 4.17 -17.15
N ALA A 219 5.29 3.56 -16.93
CA ALA A 219 5.50 2.60 -15.85
C ALA A 219 5.35 3.30 -14.50
N PHE A 220 4.39 2.85 -13.67
CA PHE A 220 4.22 3.40 -12.33
C PHE A 220 5.27 2.79 -11.39
N ILE A 221 6.18 3.62 -10.89
CA ILE A 221 7.29 3.19 -10.04
C ILE A 221 7.30 3.98 -8.72
N THR A 222 7.37 3.25 -7.61
CA THR A 222 7.56 3.82 -6.28
C THR A 222 8.68 3.08 -5.53
N TYR A 223 8.90 3.39 -4.26
CA TYR A 223 9.98 2.81 -3.46
C TYR A 223 9.51 2.52 -2.05
N HIS A 224 9.80 1.34 -1.51
CA HIS A 224 9.54 0.96 -0.13
C HIS A 224 10.78 1.24 0.75
N PRO A 225 10.77 2.27 1.60
CA PRO A 225 11.90 2.62 2.46
C PRO A 225 11.92 1.77 3.74
N ALA A 226 12.99 1.91 4.53
CA ALA A 226 13.02 1.39 5.90
C ALA A 226 12.08 2.17 6.84
N GLY A 227 11.70 1.51 7.93
CA GLY A 227 10.92 2.11 9.01
C GLY A 227 11.62 3.26 9.75
N GLY A 228 10.89 3.87 10.68
CA GLY A 228 11.34 5.01 11.47
C GLY A 228 11.22 6.34 10.71
N PRO A 229 12.17 7.28 10.87
CA PRO A 229 12.04 8.62 10.28
C PRO A 229 12.26 8.66 8.75
N ASN A 230 12.43 7.50 8.13
CA ASN A 230 12.72 7.39 6.72
C ASN A 230 11.43 7.47 5.88
N SER A 231 11.56 8.13 4.74
CA SER A 231 10.56 8.21 3.69
C SER A 231 11.32 8.39 2.39
N THR A 232 10.72 8.01 1.27
CA THR A 232 11.27 8.25 -0.05
C THR A 232 11.60 9.72 -0.27
N SER A 233 10.78 10.61 0.30
CA SER A 233 10.98 12.06 0.22
C SER A 233 12.32 12.53 0.78
N ARG A 234 12.95 11.75 1.65
CA ARG A 234 14.24 12.13 2.23
C ARG A 234 15.42 12.00 1.27
N TYR A 235 15.40 11.01 0.36
CA TYR A 235 16.59 10.65 -0.41
C TYR A 235 16.40 10.60 -1.92
N ILE A 236 15.18 10.33 -2.39
CA ILE A 236 14.88 10.06 -3.81
C ILE A 236 13.66 10.82 -4.33
N HIS A 237 13.13 11.77 -3.57
CA HIS A 237 11.94 12.54 -3.96
C HIS A 237 12.06 13.20 -5.32
N GLU A 238 13.23 13.75 -5.63
CA GLU A 238 13.50 14.48 -6.89
C GLU A 238 13.81 13.56 -8.06
N ASP A 239 13.97 12.26 -7.82
CA ASP A 239 14.25 11.31 -8.88
C ASP A 239 13.04 11.25 -9.85
N PRO A 240 13.29 11.37 -11.17
CA PRO A 240 12.23 11.50 -12.17
C PRO A 240 11.42 10.21 -12.38
N TRP A 241 11.96 9.06 -11.98
CA TRP A 241 11.28 7.77 -12.05
C TRP A 241 10.32 7.52 -10.89
N LEU A 242 10.40 8.30 -9.80
CA LEU A 242 9.55 8.12 -8.64
C LEU A 242 8.20 8.82 -8.84
N ASP A 243 7.13 8.07 -8.99
CA ASP A 243 5.78 8.63 -9.18
C ASP A 243 5.08 8.98 -7.87
N MET A 244 5.34 8.23 -6.82
CA MET A 244 4.69 8.35 -5.52
C MET A 244 5.71 8.24 -4.39
N ASN A 245 5.63 9.13 -3.39
CA ASN A 245 6.34 8.93 -2.14
C ASN A 245 5.70 7.82 -1.30
N SER A 246 6.50 7.18 -0.48
CA SER A 246 6.03 6.25 0.52
C SER A 246 6.86 6.33 1.78
N PHE A 247 6.31 5.84 2.86
CA PHE A 247 7.00 5.68 4.14
C PHE A 247 6.56 4.39 4.82
N GLN A 248 7.28 4.00 5.85
CA GLN A 248 6.95 2.88 6.72
C GLN A 248 6.83 3.41 8.14
N SER A 249 5.59 3.58 8.64
CA SER A 249 5.39 3.97 10.04
C SER A 249 5.71 2.84 11.02
N GLY A 250 5.63 1.60 10.56
CA GLY A 250 6.20 0.39 11.14
C GLY A 250 5.66 0.01 12.52
N HIS A 251 6.40 -0.88 13.18
CA HIS A 251 5.95 -1.60 14.38
C HIS A 251 6.70 -1.18 15.66
N GLY A 252 7.57 -0.18 15.57
CA GLY A 252 8.41 0.25 16.68
C GLY A 252 7.65 0.96 17.79
N LEU A 253 6.63 1.74 17.46
CA LEU A 253 5.90 2.56 18.41
C LEU A 253 4.39 2.50 18.14
N ARG A 254 3.58 2.31 19.21
CA ARG A 254 2.12 2.54 19.10
C ARG A 254 1.80 3.97 18.71
N THR A 255 2.63 4.90 19.15
CA THR A 255 2.47 6.34 19.01
C THR A 255 3.07 6.90 17.72
N ALA A 256 3.43 6.05 16.73
CA ALA A 256 3.98 6.55 15.47
C ALA A 256 2.97 7.48 14.76
N GLU A 257 3.43 8.69 14.44
CA GLU A 257 2.62 9.77 13.90
C GLU A 257 2.62 9.71 12.37
N ALA A 258 2.00 8.65 11.80
CA ALA A 258 1.95 8.42 10.36
C ALA A 258 1.44 9.65 9.57
N TRP A 259 0.53 10.44 10.16
CA TRP A 259 -0.01 11.65 9.54
C TRP A 259 1.03 12.75 9.31
N ASP A 260 2.07 12.85 10.15
CA ASP A 260 3.14 13.86 9.99
C ASP A 260 4.02 13.56 8.77
N PHE A 261 4.24 12.27 8.46
CA PHE A 261 4.92 11.88 7.22
C PHE A 261 4.11 12.32 5.99
N VAL A 262 2.80 12.12 6.02
CA VAL A 262 1.90 12.54 4.93
C VAL A 262 1.95 14.06 4.73
N VAL A 263 1.82 14.83 5.81
CA VAL A 263 1.86 16.31 5.73
C VAL A 263 3.20 16.79 5.18
N ARG A 264 4.30 16.22 5.65
CA ARG A 264 5.65 16.55 5.17
C ARG A 264 5.81 16.24 3.68
N ASP A 265 5.46 15.03 3.27
CA ASP A 265 5.67 14.57 1.89
C ASP A 265 4.81 15.38 0.90
N LEU A 266 3.55 15.71 1.26
CA LEU A 266 2.66 16.54 0.43
C LEU A 266 3.10 18.01 0.34
N ALA A 267 3.92 18.49 1.27
CA ALA A 267 4.48 19.84 1.25
C ALA A 267 5.69 19.97 0.31
N MET A 268 6.31 18.87 -0.09
CA MET A 268 7.51 18.85 -0.95
C MET A 268 7.18 19.21 -2.41
N LYS A 269 8.24 19.62 -3.14
CA LYS A 269 8.17 19.95 -4.57
C LYS A 269 9.25 19.17 -5.34
N PRO A 270 8.89 18.62 -6.53
CA PRO A 270 7.55 18.58 -7.13
C PRO A 270 6.56 17.84 -6.22
N GLN A 271 5.29 18.22 -6.23
CA GLN A 271 4.30 17.52 -5.43
C GLN A 271 4.10 16.10 -5.98
N LYS A 272 4.04 15.11 -5.07
CA LYS A 272 3.77 13.71 -5.39
C LYS A 272 2.75 13.14 -4.41
N PRO A 273 1.92 12.16 -4.80
CA PRO A 273 1.12 11.39 -3.85
C PRO A 273 2.01 10.73 -2.80
N THR A 274 1.44 10.37 -1.66
CA THR A 274 2.15 9.60 -0.61
C THR A 274 1.20 8.66 0.10
N LEU A 275 1.73 7.56 0.61
CA LEU A 275 1.02 6.64 1.50
C LEU A 275 1.96 5.91 2.45
N ASP A 276 1.39 5.39 3.54
CA ASP A 276 2.06 4.45 4.43
C ASP A 276 2.05 3.06 3.80
N MET A 277 3.22 2.63 3.32
CA MET A 277 3.35 1.38 2.57
C MET A 277 3.57 0.17 3.50
N GLU A 278 3.94 0.44 4.74
CA GLU A 278 4.04 -0.55 5.81
C GLU A 278 3.71 0.07 7.17
N PRO A 279 2.42 0.17 7.53
CA PRO A 279 1.98 0.62 8.85
C PRO A 279 2.22 -0.45 9.92
N CYS A 280 1.71 -0.25 11.13
CA CYS A 280 1.70 -1.33 12.11
C CYS A 280 0.84 -2.49 11.61
N TYR A 281 1.40 -3.70 11.67
CA TYR A 281 0.64 -4.92 11.34
C TYR A 281 -0.28 -5.32 12.50
N GLU A 282 -1.49 -5.75 12.16
CA GLU A 282 -2.37 -6.39 13.13
C GLU A 282 -1.67 -7.62 13.72
N ASP A 283 -1.83 -7.84 15.01
CA ASP A 283 -1.21 -8.93 15.79
C ASP A 283 0.33 -8.92 15.85
N HIS A 284 1.00 -7.88 15.36
CA HIS A 284 2.44 -7.74 15.47
C HIS A 284 2.82 -7.24 16.88
N PRO A 285 3.85 -7.85 17.52
CA PRO A 285 4.37 -7.34 18.80
C PRO A 285 4.89 -5.91 18.67
N VAL A 286 4.65 -5.08 19.69
CA VAL A 286 5.15 -3.71 19.71
C VAL A 286 6.64 -3.71 20.03
N ASN A 287 7.46 -3.09 19.16
CA ASN A 287 8.91 -2.95 19.31
C ASN A 287 9.61 -4.26 19.75
N PRO A 288 9.61 -5.30 18.93
CA PRO A 288 10.16 -6.59 19.30
C PRO A 288 11.70 -6.69 19.17
N TRP A 289 12.36 -5.65 18.68
CA TRP A 289 13.77 -5.62 18.25
C TRP A 289 14.80 -5.75 19.37
N ASP A 290 14.38 -5.83 20.63
CA ASP A 290 15.26 -6.14 21.76
C ASP A 290 15.59 -7.66 21.88
N GLY A 291 15.28 -8.42 20.85
CA GLY A 291 15.60 -9.84 20.71
C GLY A 291 14.63 -10.80 21.41
N LYS A 292 13.52 -10.31 21.98
CA LYS A 292 12.57 -11.16 22.70
C LYS A 292 11.34 -11.57 21.90
N TRP A 293 10.96 -10.81 20.89
CA TRP A 293 9.78 -11.07 20.05
C TRP A 293 8.54 -11.56 20.82
N THR A 294 8.37 -11.06 22.04
CA THR A 294 7.27 -11.42 22.92
C THR A 294 6.22 -10.33 22.91
N ARG A 295 5.01 -10.67 23.32
CA ARG A 295 3.93 -9.70 23.56
C ARG A 295 4.07 -8.91 24.87
N ALA A 296 5.22 -8.95 25.53
CA ALA A 296 5.44 -8.26 26.82
C ALA A 296 5.18 -6.75 26.74
N ARG A 297 5.39 -6.13 25.58
CA ARG A 297 5.03 -4.73 25.30
C ARG A 297 3.65 -4.58 24.64
N GLY A 298 2.88 -5.66 24.59
CA GLY A 298 1.63 -5.73 23.86
C GLY A 298 1.81 -5.97 22.37
N TYR A 299 0.71 -5.95 21.66
CA TYR A 299 0.62 -6.11 20.21
C TYR A 299 -0.32 -5.07 19.62
N PHE A 300 -0.27 -4.89 18.31
CA PHE A 300 -1.19 -4.00 17.61
C PHE A 300 -2.53 -4.71 17.38
N SER A 301 -3.58 -4.15 17.95
CA SER A 301 -4.95 -4.61 17.74
C SER A 301 -5.56 -3.99 16.47
N ALA A 302 -6.73 -4.48 16.06
CA ALA A 302 -7.51 -3.87 14.98
C ALA A 302 -7.77 -2.38 15.21
N TYR A 303 -8.03 -1.97 16.47
CA TYR A 303 -8.16 -0.56 16.82
C TYR A 303 -6.88 0.24 16.57
N ASP A 304 -5.69 -0.29 16.94
CA ASP A 304 -4.42 0.40 16.72
C ASP A 304 -4.17 0.61 15.21
N VAL A 305 -4.46 -0.41 14.40
CA VAL A 305 -4.37 -0.37 12.93
C VAL A 305 -5.31 0.70 12.38
N ARG A 306 -6.60 0.66 12.71
CA ARG A 306 -7.58 1.66 12.27
C ARG A 306 -7.17 3.06 12.66
N ALA A 307 -6.80 3.28 13.93
CA ALA A 307 -6.46 4.59 14.45
C ALA A 307 -5.28 5.23 13.71
N ARG A 308 -4.29 4.45 13.30
CA ARG A 308 -3.15 4.90 12.52
C ARG A 308 -3.55 5.24 11.09
N ILE A 309 -4.21 4.29 10.43
CA ILE A 309 -4.57 4.34 9.03
C ILE A 309 -5.55 5.49 8.72
N TYR A 310 -6.62 5.63 9.52
CA TYR A 310 -7.59 6.72 9.32
C TYR A 310 -6.95 8.10 9.40
N ARG A 311 -6.03 8.32 10.34
CA ARG A 311 -5.34 9.61 10.45
C ARG A 311 -4.41 9.87 9.26
N GLY A 312 -3.66 8.88 8.81
CA GLY A 312 -2.81 9.00 7.62
C GLY A 312 -3.63 9.38 6.37
N VAL A 313 -4.75 8.70 6.14
CA VAL A 313 -5.65 9.01 5.02
C VAL A 313 -6.30 10.38 5.20
N PHE A 314 -6.75 10.75 6.40
CA PHE A 314 -7.35 12.06 6.66
C PHE A 314 -6.32 13.20 6.59
N ALA A 315 -5.04 12.91 6.78
CA ALA A 315 -3.94 13.85 6.53
C ALA A 315 -3.66 14.09 5.04
N GLY A 316 -4.21 13.25 4.15
CA GLY A 316 -4.11 13.44 2.71
C GLY A 316 -3.48 12.28 1.94
N ALA A 317 -3.11 11.17 2.58
CA ALA A 317 -2.59 10.01 1.88
C ALA A 317 -3.54 9.52 0.77
N CYS A 318 -2.97 9.06 -0.35
CA CYS A 318 -3.74 8.61 -1.52
C CYS A 318 -4.34 7.20 -1.36
N GLY A 319 -4.06 6.57 -0.25
CA GLY A 319 -4.52 5.23 0.10
C GLY A 319 -3.87 4.75 1.37
N VAL A 320 -3.87 3.45 1.54
CA VAL A 320 -3.30 2.76 2.69
C VAL A 320 -2.85 1.36 2.32
N THR A 321 -1.88 0.84 3.05
CA THR A 321 -1.55 -0.58 3.05
C THR A 321 -1.92 -1.16 4.42
N TYR A 322 -2.49 -2.33 4.44
CA TYR A 322 -2.72 -3.15 5.62
C TYR A 322 -1.59 -4.18 5.74
N GLY A 323 -1.41 -4.74 6.90
CA GLY A 323 -0.58 -5.90 7.11
C GLY A 323 -0.98 -6.65 8.37
N HIS A 324 -0.65 -7.93 8.41
CA HIS A 324 -0.84 -8.81 9.57
C HIS A 324 0.42 -9.62 9.84
N HIS A 325 0.75 -9.84 11.12
CA HIS A 325 2.00 -10.49 11.52
C HIS A 325 2.21 -11.88 10.90
N GLN A 326 1.17 -12.65 10.67
CA GLN A 326 1.26 -13.98 10.05
C GLN A 326 1.05 -13.97 8.53
N ILE A 327 0.56 -12.87 7.94
CA ILE A 327 0.35 -12.77 6.49
C ILE A 327 1.63 -12.39 5.78
N TRP A 328 2.38 -11.38 6.25
CA TRP A 328 3.59 -10.96 5.55
C TRP A 328 4.61 -12.09 5.35
N GLN A 329 4.65 -13.05 6.27
CA GLN A 329 5.50 -14.24 6.21
C GLN A 329 4.76 -15.50 5.72
N PHE A 330 3.48 -15.45 5.43
CA PHE A 330 2.59 -16.58 5.12
C PHE A 330 2.85 -17.78 6.02
N LEU A 331 2.62 -17.58 7.32
CA LEU A 331 2.94 -18.58 8.34
C LEU A 331 2.11 -19.85 8.15
N ASP A 332 2.78 -20.88 7.68
CA ASP A 332 2.32 -22.26 7.66
C ASP A 332 3.24 -23.08 8.55
N THR A 333 2.80 -23.40 9.77
CA THR A 333 3.60 -24.05 10.80
C THR A 333 3.98 -25.48 10.45
N THR A 334 3.40 -26.07 9.43
CA THR A 334 3.75 -27.42 8.94
C THR A 334 4.98 -27.41 8.03
N HIS A 335 5.30 -26.24 7.44
CA HIS A 335 6.38 -26.09 6.47
C HIS A 335 7.47 -25.11 6.90
N TYR A 336 7.10 -24.08 7.66
CA TYR A 336 8.01 -23.02 8.06
C TYR A 336 8.05 -22.84 9.57
N LYS A 337 9.23 -22.55 10.10
CA LYS A 337 9.33 -22.10 11.48
C LYS A 337 8.73 -20.71 11.58
N PRO A 338 7.90 -20.47 12.61
CA PRO A 338 7.37 -19.13 12.86
C PRO A 338 8.51 -18.13 13.05
N ILE A 339 8.45 -17.01 12.34
CA ILE A 339 9.40 -15.92 12.54
C ILE A 339 8.82 -15.00 13.57
N ASN A 340 9.52 -14.92 14.71
CA ASN A 340 9.26 -13.88 15.71
C ASN A 340 7.79 -13.79 16.14
N VAL A 341 7.16 -14.94 16.35
CA VAL A 341 5.79 -15.01 16.85
C VAL A 341 5.74 -14.85 18.35
N GLY A 342 4.79 -14.09 18.81
CA GLY A 342 4.42 -14.01 20.22
C GLY A 342 3.79 -15.32 20.74
N ASP A 343 3.11 -15.23 21.87
CA ASP A 343 2.57 -16.38 22.61
C ASP A 343 1.43 -17.12 21.87
N THR A 344 0.83 -16.51 20.85
CA THR A 344 -0.25 -17.12 20.06
C THR A 344 0.20 -17.28 18.61
N ILE A 345 0.24 -18.53 18.15
CA ILE A 345 0.54 -18.87 16.77
C ILE A 345 -0.77 -19.21 16.06
N ILE A 346 -1.12 -18.44 15.07
CA ILE A 346 -2.21 -18.74 14.13
C ILE A 346 -1.62 -18.88 12.73
N GLY A 347 -2.17 -19.80 11.92
CA GLY A 347 -1.77 -19.92 10.52
C GLY A 347 -2.31 -18.75 9.67
N TRP A 348 -1.74 -18.57 8.50
CA TRP A 348 -2.12 -17.51 7.57
C TRP A 348 -3.62 -17.56 7.19
N GLN A 349 -4.22 -18.76 7.13
CA GLN A 349 -5.65 -18.91 6.82
C GLN A 349 -6.52 -18.16 7.82
N ASN A 350 -6.29 -18.36 9.12
CA ASN A 350 -7.03 -17.64 10.15
C ASN A 350 -6.69 -16.15 10.16
N ALA A 351 -5.42 -15.82 9.95
CA ALA A 351 -4.93 -14.44 9.91
C ALA A 351 -5.53 -13.64 8.74
N SER A 352 -5.85 -14.28 7.61
CA SER A 352 -6.48 -13.63 6.47
C SER A 352 -7.88 -13.08 6.77
N HIS A 353 -8.53 -13.61 7.83
CA HIS A 353 -9.85 -13.18 8.32
C HIS A 353 -9.77 -12.32 9.59
N ALA A 354 -8.60 -11.75 9.91
CA ALA A 354 -8.43 -10.85 11.04
C ALA A 354 -9.37 -9.64 10.96
N GLU A 355 -9.70 -9.06 12.11
CA GLU A 355 -10.75 -8.03 12.24
C GLU A 355 -10.47 -6.82 11.36
N ALA A 356 -9.27 -6.22 11.47
CA ALA A 356 -8.95 -5.03 10.70
C ALA A 356 -8.87 -5.30 9.18
N ALA A 357 -8.48 -6.51 8.75
CA ALA A 357 -8.47 -6.86 7.33
C ALA A 357 -9.86 -6.67 6.68
N GLY A 358 -10.91 -7.15 7.34
CA GLY A 358 -12.30 -6.98 6.88
C GLY A 358 -12.79 -5.53 6.90
N GLU A 359 -12.23 -4.70 7.79
CA GLU A 359 -12.66 -3.32 8.02
C GLU A 359 -12.03 -2.29 7.07
N MET A 360 -10.89 -2.60 6.43
CA MET A 360 -10.16 -1.66 5.57
C MET A 360 -11.00 -1.17 4.37
N GLN A 361 -11.86 -2.01 3.83
CA GLN A 361 -12.79 -1.62 2.77
C GLN A 361 -13.73 -0.48 3.17
N TYR A 362 -14.05 -0.37 4.46
CA TYR A 362 -14.95 0.67 4.95
C TYR A 362 -14.33 2.06 4.84
N LEU A 363 -13.02 2.18 5.07
CA LEU A 363 -12.30 3.42 4.84
C LEU A 363 -12.29 3.80 3.35
N LYS A 364 -11.98 2.86 2.46
CA LYS A 364 -12.02 3.08 1.00
C LYS A 364 -13.40 3.56 0.56
N ASN A 365 -14.46 2.86 0.96
CA ASN A 365 -15.82 3.21 0.61
C ASN A 365 -16.21 4.59 1.16
N LEU A 366 -15.83 4.92 2.39
CA LEU A 366 -16.05 6.23 2.99
C LEU A 366 -15.39 7.34 2.15
N MET A 367 -14.11 7.19 1.82
CA MET A 367 -13.36 8.19 1.05
C MET A 367 -13.93 8.40 -0.35
N LEU A 368 -14.30 7.32 -1.04
CA LEU A 368 -14.85 7.39 -2.39
C LEU A 368 -16.32 7.83 -2.44
N SER A 369 -17.03 7.87 -1.32
CA SER A 369 -18.42 8.33 -1.24
C SER A 369 -18.59 9.86 -1.31
N ARG A 370 -17.51 10.60 -1.40
CA ARG A 370 -17.50 12.10 -1.51
C ARG A 370 -16.48 12.55 -2.57
N PRO A 371 -16.56 13.81 -3.05
CA PRO A 371 -15.55 14.36 -3.97
C PRO A 371 -14.13 14.11 -3.45
N TYR A 372 -13.37 13.25 -4.14
CA TYR A 372 -12.12 12.70 -3.63
C TYR A 372 -10.92 13.61 -3.85
N PHE A 373 -10.82 14.21 -5.05
CA PHE A 373 -9.63 14.97 -5.46
C PHE A 373 -9.49 16.33 -4.77
N SER A 374 -10.58 16.90 -4.28
CA SER A 374 -10.60 18.18 -3.55
C SER A 374 -10.46 18.00 -2.03
N ARG A 375 -10.12 16.80 -1.58
CA ARG A 375 -9.94 16.46 -0.16
C ARG A 375 -8.61 17.01 0.37
N VAL A 376 -8.67 17.71 1.50
CA VAL A 376 -7.49 18.26 2.21
C VAL A 376 -7.63 18.09 3.72
N ALA A 377 -6.50 17.91 4.40
CA ALA A 377 -6.46 17.96 5.86
C ALA A 377 -6.82 19.37 6.36
N ASN A 378 -7.71 19.48 7.34
CA ASN A 378 -8.05 20.76 7.94
C ASN A 378 -8.42 20.59 9.40
N GLN A 379 -7.44 20.80 10.28
CA GLN A 379 -7.64 20.66 11.73
C GLN A 379 -8.34 21.88 12.36
N ASP A 380 -8.49 23.01 11.66
CA ASP A 380 -9.14 24.23 12.18
C ASP A 380 -10.67 24.09 12.26
N ILE A 381 -11.23 23.09 11.62
CA ILE A 381 -12.67 22.79 11.74
C ILE A 381 -13.01 22.27 13.16
N VAL A 382 -12.05 21.61 13.85
CA VAL A 382 -12.20 21.09 15.20
C VAL A 382 -11.81 22.17 16.20
N VAL A 383 -12.78 22.67 16.98
CA VAL A 383 -12.59 23.76 17.95
C VAL A 383 -12.60 23.32 19.41
N SER A 384 -12.89 22.04 19.69
CA SER A 384 -12.60 21.43 20.98
C SER A 384 -11.13 21.03 21.09
N GLU A 385 -10.72 20.57 22.24
CA GLU A 385 -9.42 19.93 22.40
C GLU A 385 -9.31 18.74 21.40
N LYS A 386 -8.23 18.70 20.63
CA LYS A 386 -8.02 17.69 19.56
C LYS A 386 -7.33 16.43 20.08
N GLY A 387 -6.84 16.45 21.31
CA GLY A 387 -5.92 15.42 21.81
C GLY A 387 -4.47 15.67 21.37
N LYS A 388 -3.55 14.89 21.90
CA LYS A 388 -2.11 15.07 21.67
C LYS A 388 -1.37 13.80 21.28
N ASP A 389 -1.99 12.65 21.44
CA ASP A 389 -1.39 11.36 21.20
C ASP A 389 -2.31 10.45 20.36
N TYR A 390 -1.79 9.30 19.96
CA TYR A 390 -2.50 8.39 19.09
C TYR A 390 -3.82 7.86 19.67
N THR A 391 -4.00 7.86 20.99
CA THR A 391 -5.22 7.36 21.63
C THR A 391 -6.35 8.36 21.62
N ASN A 392 -6.05 9.66 21.51
CA ASN A 392 -7.04 10.74 21.68
C ASN A 392 -7.01 11.81 20.58
N LEU A 393 -6.05 11.78 19.65
CA LEU A 393 -5.93 12.77 18.59
C LEU A 393 -7.10 12.63 17.57
N VAL A 394 -7.99 13.61 17.59
CA VAL A 394 -9.03 13.79 16.59
C VAL A 394 -8.40 14.34 15.32
N TYR A 395 -8.73 13.76 14.16
CA TYR A 395 -8.19 14.20 12.88
C TYR A 395 -9.31 14.49 11.87
N ALA A 396 -9.17 15.56 11.08
CA ALA A 396 -10.20 16.00 10.17
C ALA A 396 -9.69 16.20 8.74
N THR A 397 -10.49 15.79 7.78
CA THR A 397 -10.34 16.10 6.36
C THR A 397 -11.58 16.79 5.86
N VAL A 398 -11.42 17.74 4.92
CA VAL A 398 -12.52 18.52 4.35
C VAL A 398 -12.40 18.61 2.83
N ASP A 399 -13.50 18.94 2.20
CA ASP A 399 -13.51 19.38 0.80
C ASP A 399 -13.05 20.84 0.69
N GLU A 400 -12.09 21.14 -0.18
CA GLU A 400 -11.65 22.51 -0.48
C GLU A 400 -12.84 23.39 -0.95
N ASN A 401 -13.84 22.79 -1.62
CA ASN A 401 -15.09 23.45 -2.02
C ASN A 401 -16.13 23.51 -0.90
N LYS A 402 -15.78 23.10 0.30
CA LYS A 402 -16.59 23.13 1.51
C LYS A 402 -17.90 22.31 1.43
N SER A 403 -18.00 21.34 0.54
CA SER A 403 -19.22 20.53 0.39
C SER A 403 -19.39 19.50 1.49
N TYR A 404 -18.30 19.06 2.11
CA TYR A 404 -18.30 18.12 3.23
C TYR A 404 -17.12 18.27 4.18
N ALA A 405 -17.23 17.65 5.33
CA ALA A 405 -16.12 17.35 6.26
C ALA A 405 -16.28 15.96 6.86
N MET A 406 -15.15 15.30 7.12
CA MET A 406 -15.08 14.04 7.83
C MET A 406 -14.11 14.19 9.01
N ILE A 407 -14.54 13.79 10.20
CA ILE A 407 -13.76 13.93 11.42
C ILE A 407 -13.65 12.55 12.08
N TYR A 408 -12.44 12.01 12.14
CA TYR A 408 -12.15 10.76 12.85
C TYR A 408 -11.98 11.03 14.34
N LEU A 409 -12.77 10.35 15.14
CA LEU A 409 -12.74 10.37 16.60
C LEU A 409 -12.25 9.02 17.08
N PRO A 410 -11.04 8.92 17.62
CA PRO A 410 -10.49 7.66 18.13
C PRO A 410 -11.10 7.22 19.46
N GLN A 411 -11.89 8.08 20.07
CA GLN A 411 -12.58 7.81 21.34
C GLN A 411 -14.04 8.24 21.23
N ASN A 412 -14.89 7.57 21.99
CA ASN A 412 -16.31 7.92 22.10
C ASN A 412 -16.48 9.18 22.98
N LYS A 413 -15.97 10.33 22.52
CA LYS A 413 -16.03 11.62 23.22
C LYS A 413 -16.68 12.69 22.34
N PRO A 414 -17.45 13.63 22.95
CA PRO A 414 -18.00 14.76 22.20
C PRO A 414 -16.90 15.61 21.53
N VAL A 415 -17.20 16.09 20.32
CA VAL A 415 -16.34 17.00 19.56
C VAL A 415 -17.09 18.28 19.19
N LYS A 416 -16.44 19.43 19.28
CA LYS A 416 -17.00 20.72 18.90
C LYS A 416 -16.44 21.15 17.56
N ILE A 417 -17.34 21.42 16.59
CA ILE A 417 -17.03 21.69 15.18
C ILE A 417 -17.47 23.10 14.81
N ASP A 418 -16.65 23.78 14.01
CA ASP A 418 -16.98 25.05 13.38
C ASP A 418 -17.69 24.82 12.04
N LEU A 419 -19.01 24.93 12.02
CA LEU A 419 -19.83 24.71 10.84
C LEU A 419 -19.65 25.80 9.75
N SER A 420 -18.96 26.90 10.01
CA SER A 420 -18.66 27.92 8.99
C SER A 420 -17.67 27.41 7.93
N LYS A 421 -16.97 26.33 8.20
CA LYS A 421 -16.06 25.67 7.28
C LYS A 421 -16.77 24.80 6.23
N ILE A 422 -18.09 24.62 6.36
CA ILE A 422 -18.92 23.83 5.45
C ILE A 422 -20.00 24.74 4.87
N SER A 423 -20.22 24.65 3.55
CA SER A 423 -21.21 25.44 2.82
C SER A 423 -22.66 25.03 3.17
N GLY A 424 -23.61 25.82 2.65
CA GLY A 424 -25.03 25.56 2.82
C GLY A 424 -25.62 26.07 4.14
N ALA A 425 -26.90 26.36 4.16
CA ALA A 425 -27.65 26.82 5.35
C ALA A 425 -27.98 25.67 6.29
N THR A 426 -28.14 24.46 5.76
CA THR A 426 -28.43 23.23 6.48
C THR A 426 -27.35 22.20 6.20
N LYS A 427 -26.92 21.49 7.24
CA LYS A 427 -25.93 20.40 7.14
C LYS A 427 -26.62 19.09 7.47
N ASN A 428 -26.40 18.06 6.63
CA ASN A 428 -26.68 16.68 6.98
C ASN A 428 -25.59 16.15 7.88
N ILE A 429 -25.94 15.43 8.92
CA ILE A 429 -25.05 14.87 9.91
C ILE A 429 -25.14 13.36 9.85
N TRP A 430 -23.99 12.70 9.85
CA TRP A 430 -23.91 11.24 9.88
C TRP A 430 -22.86 10.79 10.90
N TRP A 431 -23.16 9.67 11.53
CA TRP A 431 -22.19 8.90 12.28
C TRP A 431 -21.85 7.63 11.50
N TYR A 432 -20.60 7.50 11.12
CA TYR A 432 -20.09 6.35 10.39
C TYR A 432 -19.32 5.44 11.32
N ASP A 433 -19.79 4.20 11.46
CA ASP A 433 -19.14 3.15 12.23
C ASP A 433 -17.99 2.57 11.39
N VAL A 434 -16.77 2.83 11.80
CA VAL A 434 -15.56 2.42 11.08
C VAL A 434 -15.30 0.91 11.12
N ARG A 435 -16.00 0.20 12.03
CA ARG A 435 -15.88 -1.25 12.23
C ARG A 435 -16.90 -2.04 11.40
N GLN A 436 -17.97 -1.41 10.96
CA GLN A 436 -19.06 -2.06 10.25
C GLN A 436 -19.37 -1.42 8.89
N GLY A 437 -18.76 -0.25 8.59
CA GLY A 437 -19.06 0.48 7.37
C GLY A 437 -20.47 1.06 7.31
N ALA A 438 -21.15 1.17 8.45
CA ALA A 438 -22.55 1.59 8.56
C ALA A 438 -22.68 3.08 8.89
N ALA A 439 -23.53 3.79 8.16
CA ALA A 439 -23.83 5.20 8.41
C ALA A 439 -25.21 5.37 9.10
N THR A 440 -25.23 6.08 10.22
CA THR A 440 -26.47 6.45 10.92
C THR A 440 -26.71 7.95 10.78
N LYS A 441 -27.87 8.33 10.26
CA LYS A 441 -28.24 9.73 10.08
C LYS A 441 -28.55 10.39 11.42
N GLY A 442 -27.83 11.46 11.73
CA GLY A 442 -28.08 12.31 12.89
C GLY A 442 -29.08 13.44 12.59
N LYS A 443 -29.41 14.22 13.62
CA LYS A 443 -30.23 15.43 13.48
C LYS A 443 -29.46 16.48 12.68
N SER A 444 -30.04 16.97 11.58
CA SER A 444 -29.46 18.04 10.76
C SER A 444 -29.15 19.30 11.59
N ALA A 445 -28.06 19.97 11.21
CA ALA A 445 -27.66 21.23 11.83
C ALA A 445 -27.96 22.41 10.91
N LYS A 446 -28.46 23.51 11.49
CA LYS A 446 -28.71 24.77 10.78
C LYS A 446 -27.68 25.81 11.18
N GLY A 447 -27.37 26.72 10.25
CA GLY A 447 -26.45 27.86 10.45
C GLY A 447 -24.97 27.47 10.40
N ASN A 448 -24.12 28.49 10.64
CA ASN A 448 -22.68 28.41 10.50
C ASN A 448 -21.92 28.55 11.85
N GLY A 449 -22.63 28.37 12.97
CA GLY A 449 -22.04 28.49 14.30
C GLY A 449 -21.25 27.24 14.72
N ARG A 450 -20.59 27.34 15.85
CA ARG A 450 -19.91 26.21 16.51
C ARG A 450 -20.92 25.30 17.18
N LYS A 451 -20.82 23.98 16.96
CA LYS A 451 -21.75 22.99 17.52
C LYS A 451 -21.00 21.78 18.04
N THR A 452 -21.48 21.24 19.16
CA THR A 452 -21.00 20.00 19.75
C THR A 452 -21.78 18.82 19.20
N PHE A 453 -21.07 17.76 18.83
CA PHE A 453 -21.60 16.48 18.37
C PHE A 453 -21.11 15.38 19.30
N THR A 454 -22.03 14.50 19.72
CA THR A 454 -21.74 13.38 20.61
C THR A 454 -21.88 12.07 19.81
N PRO A 455 -20.84 11.22 19.77
CA PRO A 455 -20.91 9.93 19.10
C PRO A 455 -21.99 9.03 19.72
N PRO A 456 -22.47 7.99 18.99
CA PRO A 456 -23.28 6.94 19.56
C PRO A 456 -22.60 6.31 20.78
N LYS A 457 -23.38 5.76 21.73
CA LYS A 457 -22.82 5.21 22.97
C LYS A 457 -22.01 3.94 22.77
N GLU A 458 -22.33 3.17 21.75
CA GLU A 458 -21.67 1.90 21.41
C GLU A 458 -20.46 2.14 20.53
N GLY A 459 -19.40 1.36 20.75
CA GLY A 459 -18.19 1.42 19.95
C GLY A 459 -17.08 2.33 20.50
N THR A 460 -15.88 2.16 19.97
CA THR A 460 -14.67 2.84 20.43
C THR A 460 -14.35 4.08 19.61
N ASP A 461 -14.42 3.96 18.28
CA ASP A 461 -14.00 4.96 17.31
C ASP A 461 -15.05 5.17 16.21
N TRP A 462 -15.17 6.40 15.73
CA TRP A 462 -16.21 6.86 14.82
C TRP A 462 -15.69 7.88 13.83
N VAL A 463 -16.36 8.00 12.68
CA VAL A 463 -16.25 9.19 11.83
C VAL A 463 -17.56 9.99 11.89
N LEU A 464 -17.45 11.26 12.26
CA LEU A 464 -18.50 12.25 12.05
C LEU A 464 -18.40 12.78 10.63
N VAL A 465 -19.42 12.57 9.81
CA VAL A 465 -19.53 13.16 8.47
C VAL A 465 -20.56 14.27 8.48
N ILE A 466 -20.18 15.43 7.95
CA ILE A 466 -21.00 16.63 7.89
C ILE A 466 -21.04 17.10 6.43
N ASP A 467 -22.21 17.07 5.81
CA ASP A 467 -22.40 17.45 4.41
C ASP A 467 -23.21 18.73 4.29
N ASP A 468 -22.92 19.54 3.30
CA ASP A 468 -23.85 20.54 2.79
C ASP A 468 -25.10 19.84 2.25
N ALA A 469 -26.25 20.05 2.89
CA ALA A 469 -27.48 19.36 2.54
C ALA A 469 -27.95 19.59 1.09
N SER A 470 -27.52 20.69 0.45
CA SER A 470 -27.87 21.02 -0.94
C SER A 470 -27.14 20.13 -1.96
N LYS A 471 -26.10 19.43 -1.55
CA LYS A 471 -25.32 18.53 -2.42
C LYS A 471 -25.97 17.16 -2.61
N ASN A 472 -26.94 16.81 -1.75
CA ASN A 472 -27.70 15.57 -1.83
C ASN A 472 -26.85 14.31 -1.93
N PHE A 473 -25.73 14.28 -1.19
CA PHE A 473 -24.90 13.09 -1.13
C PHE A 473 -25.66 11.91 -0.51
N GLU A 474 -25.44 10.72 -1.04
CA GLU A 474 -25.89 9.47 -0.44
C GLU A 474 -25.28 9.26 0.95
N ALA A 475 -25.73 8.23 1.67
CA ALA A 475 -25.15 7.88 2.96
C ALA A 475 -23.63 7.63 2.83
N PRO A 476 -22.80 8.10 3.79
CA PRO A 476 -21.37 7.85 3.74
C PRO A 476 -21.04 6.36 3.61
N GLY A 477 -20.05 6.01 2.80
CA GLY A 477 -19.65 4.62 2.56
C GLY A 477 -20.49 3.87 1.54
N THR A 478 -21.55 4.49 0.97
CA THR A 478 -22.26 3.91 -0.17
C THR A 478 -21.30 3.83 -1.36
N LYS A 479 -21.19 2.65 -1.96
CA LYS A 479 -20.38 2.48 -3.17
C LYS A 479 -21.01 3.33 -4.28
N THR A 480 -20.21 4.19 -4.88
CA THR A 480 -20.56 4.88 -6.12
C THR A 480 -19.98 4.07 -7.28
N ASP A 481 -20.82 3.70 -8.23
CA ASP A 481 -20.44 2.96 -9.45
C ASP A 481 -19.45 3.75 -10.32
#